data_2fe04424dbee38c294ec1fc01582a869
#
_entry.id   2fe04424dbee38c294ec1fc01582a869
#
_cell.length_a   1.000
_cell.length_b   1.000
_cell.length_c   1.000
_cell.angle_alpha   90.00
_cell.angle_beta   90.00
_cell.angle_gamma   90.00
#
_symmetry.space_group_name_H-M   'P 1'
#
loop_
_entity.id
_entity.type
_entity.pdbx_description
1 polymer ?
#
loop_
_entity_poly.entity_id
_entity_poly.type
_entity_poly.pdbx_seq_one_letter_code
_entity_poly.pdbx_strand_id
1 'polypeptide(L)'
;MRIVSLIPSATEMLFALGLGPDVIAVTHECDYPPAARELPKITRDVLEPGLTAREIDAAVKERTLAGESIYELDDELLHDLRPDLIVTQELCSVCAVSYEDVRALAEEIETRPRVVSLDPHTVGEVLGDVRTLAQITDRRDAAVSLVRSASARIDRIRLAVRGARRPRVAALEWLDPPFAAGHWTPQLIGYAGGEDVLGFAGEKSEETSWPAIEAAQPDVVIVMPCGYDAEIAHREAEMHRDELARVGAGEVVAVDAAAYFSRPGPRIIDGLELLAYILHPELVAEPQARAFTVEL
;
A
#
# COMPACT_ATOMS: atom_id res chain seq x y z
N MET A 1 -15.02 19.45 11.16
CA MET A 1 -14.83 18.12 11.79
C MET A 1 -13.36 17.99 12.12
N ARG A 2 -13.01 17.38 13.24
CA ARG A 2 -11.60 17.15 13.65
C ARG A 2 -11.27 15.69 13.39
N ILE A 3 -10.39 15.40 12.43
CA ILE A 3 -10.12 14.04 11.96
C ILE A 3 -8.67 13.66 12.31
N VAL A 4 -8.50 12.50 12.93
CA VAL A 4 -7.20 11.85 13.11
C VAL A 4 -7.12 10.67 12.15
N SER A 5 -6.04 10.60 11.36
CA SER A 5 -5.80 9.50 10.43
C SER A 5 -4.63 8.65 10.90
N LEU A 6 -4.90 7.40 11.23
CA LEU A 6 -3.92 6.44 11.74
C LEU A 6 -3.34 5.52 10.67
N ILE A 7 -3.58 5.84 9.37
CA ILE A 7 -3.01 5.11 8.24
C ILE A 7 -2.76 6.04 7.04
N PRO A 8 -1.68 5.86 6.30
CA PRO A 8 -1.36 6.70 5.14
C PRO A 8 -2.44 6.69 4.05
N SER A 9 -3.03 5.54 3.75
CA SER A 9 -4.08 5.41 2.73
C SER A 9 -5.32 6.25 3.04
N ALA A 10 -5.77 6.26 4.30
CA ALA A 10 -6.89 7.11 4.73
C ALA A 10 -6.53 8.60 4.66
N THR A 11 -5.30 8.97 5.02
CA THR A 11 -4.81 10.34 4.85
C THR A 11 -4.94 10.79 3.41
N GLU A 12 -4.49 10.00 2.47
CA GLU A 12 -4.61 10.29 1.03
C GLU A 12 -6.06 10.42 0.58
N MET A 13 -6.93 9.50 1.02
CA MET A 13 -8.36 9.54 0.70
C MET A 13 -9.03 10.81 1.26
N LEU A 14 -8.75 11.17 2.52
CA LEU A 14 -9.29 12.36 3.16
C LEU A 14 -8.88 13.64 2.43
N PHE A 15 -7.61 13.76 2.06
CA PHE A 15 -7.13 14.89 1.28
C PHE A 15 -7.76 14.92 -0.13
N ALA A 16 -7.89 13.78 -0.80
CA ALA A 16 -8.54 13.67 -2.11
C ALA A 16 -10.04 14.03 -2.06
N LEU A 17 -10.69 13.81 -0.91
CA LEU A 17 -12.07 14.25 -0.65
C LEU A 17 -12.20 15.74 -0.26
N GLY A 18 -11.07 16.48 -0.22
CA GLY A 18 -11.07 17.90 0.15
C GLY A 18 -11.18 18.16 1.65
N LEU A 19 -10.84 17.16 2.48
CA LEU A 19 -10.89 17.24 3.95
C LEU A 19 -9.51 17.54 4.58
N GLY A 20 -8.50 17.89 3.78
CA GLY A 20 -7.18 18.22 4.32
C GLY A 20 -7.20 19.21 5.48
N PRO A 21 -7.98 20.33 5.44
CA PRO A 21 -8.10 21.26 6.56
C PRO A 21 -8.77 20.69 7.82
N ASP A 22 -9.50 19.58 7.70
CA ASP A 22 -10.15 18.90 8.80
C ASP A 22 -9.23 17.86 9.48
N VAL A 23 -8.16 17.40 8.78
CA VAL A 23 -7.19 16.44 9.31
C VAL A 23 -6.24 17.18 10.27
N ILE A 24 -6.24 16.77 11.54
CA ILE A 24 -5.52 17.46 12.61
C ILE A 24 -4.27 16.72 13.10
N ALA A 25 -4.20 15.41 12.86
CA ALA A 25 -3.00 14.60 13.11
C ALA A 25 -3.00 13.36 12.21
N VAL A 26 -1.79 12.85 11.97
CA VAL A 26 -1.55 11.70 11.09
C VAL A 26 -0.44 10.81 11.67
N THR A 27 -0.21 9.63 11.09
CA THR A 27 0.92 8.77 11.48
C THR A 27 2.26 9.35 11.01
N HIS A 28 3.35 8.85 11.58
CA HIS A 28 4.71 9.21 11.16
C HIS A 28 4.98 8.85 9.69
N GLU A 29 4.30 7.84 9.14
CA GLU A 29 4.42 7.39 7.75
C GLU A 29 3.62 8.23 6.73
N CYS A 30 2.71 9.10 7.19
CA CYS A 30 1.90 9.92 6.29
C CYS A 30 2.74 11.03 5.65
N ASP A 31 3.11 10.84 4.40
CA ASP A 31 4.00 11.71 3.62
C ASP A 31 3.33 12.33 2.40
N TYR A 32 2.10 11.85 2.06
CA TYR A 32 1.36 12.32 0.90
C TYR A 32 -0.11 12.68 1.26
N PRO A 33 -0.66 13.76 0.68
CA PRO A 33 0.07 14.77 -0.12
C PRO A 33 1.10 15.54 0.72
N PRO A 34 1.98 16.36 0.12
CA PRO A 34 3.06 17.03 0.88
C PRO A 34 2.57 17.78 2.14
N ALA A 35 1.35 18.33 2.11
CA ALA A 35 0.74 18.99 3.27
C ALA A 35 0.54 18.07 4.49
N ALA A 36 0.44 16.75 4.30
CA ALA A 36 0.32 15.79 5.40
C ALA A 36 1.62 15.67 6.23
N ARG A 37 2.77 16.01 5.64
CA ARG A 37 4.07 15.99 6.34
C ARG A 37 4.14 17.02 7.46
N GLU A 38 3.44 18.13 7.31
CA GLU A 38 3.44 19.26 8.26
C GLU A 38 2.48 19.04 9.44
N LEU A 39 1.63 18.00 9.37
CA LEU A 39 0.67 17.71 10.43
C LEU A 39 1.37 17.03 11.64
N PRO A 40 0.83 17.22 12.85
CA PRO A 40 1.27 16.49 14.04
C PRO A 40 1.33 14.99 13.80
N LYS A 41 2.43 14.36 14.23
CA LYS A 41 2.62 12.90 14.14
C LYS A 41 2.19 12.28 15.45
N ILE A 42 1.21 11.40 15.39
CA ILE A 42 0.59 10.76 16.56
C ILE A 42 1.07 9.33 16.77
N THR A 43 1.91 8.82 15.90
CA THR A 43 2.53 7.49 16.05
C THR A 43 4.03 7.57 15.86
N ARG A 44 4.74 6.56 16.36
CA ARG A 44 6.16 6.34 16.11
C ARG A 44 6.43 4.87 15.84
N ASP A 45 7.48 4.59 15.08
CA ASP A 45 8.05 3.27 14.92
C ASP A 45 8.76 2.86 16.22
N VAL A 46 8.63 1.59 16.61
CA VAL A 46 9.34 1.02 17.76
C VAL A 46 10.49 0.12 17.35
N LEU A 47 10.65 -0.14 16.05
CA LEU A 47 11.79 -0.88 15.53
C LEU A 47 13.03 0.01 15.49
N GLU A 48 14.18 -0.59 15.76
CA GLU A 48 15.46 0.10 15.68
C GLU A 48 15.77 0.49 14.21
N PRO A 49 16.27 1.70 13.95
CA PRO A 49 16.62 2.12 12.61
C PRO A 49 17.84 1.33 12.08
N GLY A 50 17.85 1.03 10.80
CA GLY A 50 18.98 0.39 10.11
C GLY A 50 18.99 -1.13 10.13
N LEU A 51 17.90 -1.76 10.53
CA LEU A 51 17.72 -3.20 10.40
C LEU A 51 17.70 -3.61 8.93
N THR A 52 18.24 -4.80 8.65
CA THR A 52 18.10 -5.48 7.35
C THR A 52 16.69 -6.02 7.16
N ALA A 53 16.29 -6.34 5.91
CA ALA A 53 14.98 -6.92 5.61
C ALA A 53 14.68 -8.17 6.47
N ARG A 54 15.66 -9.06 6.65
CA ARG A 54 15.54 -10.24 7.51
C ARG A 54 15.33 -9.89 8.99
N GLU A 55 16.04 -8.89 9.49
CA GLU A 55 15.90 -8.45 10.89
C GLU A 55 14.56 -7.77 11.13
N ILE A 56 14.05 -6.98 10.16
CA ILE A 56 12.71 -6.41 10.21
C ILE A 56 11.67 -7.53 10.27
N ASP A 57 11.71 -8.50 9.35
CA ASP A 57 10.78 -9.63 9.34
C ASP A 57 10.79 -10.40 10.66
N ALA A 58 11.97 -10.69 11.20
CA ALA A 58 12.12 -11.38 12.48
C ALA A 58 11.53 -10.59 13.65
N ALA A 59 11.80 -9.28 13.73
CA ALA A 59 11.28 -8.41 14.77
C ALA A 59 9.74 -8.27 14.68
N VAL A 60 9.21 -8.14 13.46
CA VAL A 60 7.78 -8.10 13.18
C VAL A 60 7.10 -9.40 13.64
N LYS A 61 7.64 -10.57 13.28
CA LYS A 61 7.10 -11.88 13.68
C LYS A 61 7.13 -12.06 15.21
N GLU A 62 8.22 -11.67 15.86
CA GLU A 62 8.37 -11.75 17.32
C GLU A 62 7.30 -10.91 18.03
N ARG A 63 7.15 -9.63 17.64
CA ARG A 63 6.17 -8.72 18.26
C ARG A 63 4.74 -9.16 17.99
N THR A 64 4.44 -9.61 16.77
CA THR A 64 3.11 -10.13 16.41
C THR A 64 2.74 -11.35 17.25
N LEU A 65 3.68 -12.28 17.47
CA LEU A 65 3.46 -13.44 18.33
C LEU A 65 3.25 -13.05 19.80
N ALA A 66 3.86 -11.95 20.26
CA ALA A 66 3.65 -11.39 21.59
C ALA A 66 2.35 -10.60 21.71
N GLY A 67 1.62 -10.37 20.62
CA GLY A 67 0.43 -9.50 20.57
C GLY A 67 0.77 -8.02 20.65
N GLU A 68 2.00 -7.63 20.31
CA GLU A 68 2.49 -6.26 20.33
C GLU A 68 2.51 -5.64 18.93
N SER A 69 2.20 -4.34 18.83
CA SER A 69 2.36 -3.57 17.60
C SER A 69 3.81 -3.15 17.38
N ILE A 70 4.19 -2.94 16.11
CA ILE A 70 5.44 -2.27 15.73
C ILE A 70 5.32 -0.74 15.77
N TYR A 71 4.13 -0.21 16.00
CA TYR A 71 3.86 1.21 16.13
C TYR A 71 3.31 1.53 17.51
N GLU A 72 3.79 2.63 18.09
CA GLU A 72 3.32 3.19 19.34
C GLU A 72 2.46 4.43 19.07
N LEU A 73 1.29 4.48 19.69
CA LEU A 73 0.37 5.62 19.63
C LEU A 73 0.69 6.59 20.79
N ASP A 74 0.61 7.88 20.52
CA ASP A 74 0.67 8.92 21.53
C ASP A 74 -0.74 9.19 22.09
N ASP A 75 -1.08 8.47 23.13
CA ASP A 75 -2.39 8.51 23.76
C ASP A 75 -2.68 9.90 24.37
N GLU A 76 -1.68 10.55 24.98
CA GLU A 76 -1.84 11.87 25.56
C GLU A 76 -2.18 12.91 24.48
N LEU A 77 -1.46 12.88 23.38
CA LEU A 77 -1.73 13.75 22.24
C LEU A 77 -3.11 13.49 21.64
N LEU A 78 -3.53 12.22 21.54
CA LEU A 78 -4.85 11.87 21.03
C LEU A 78 -5.97 12.42 21.92
N HIS A 79 -5.82 12.34 23.23
CA HIS A 79 -6.74 12.94 24.20
C HIS A 79 -6.83 14.47 24.06
N ASP A 80 -5.68 15.14 23.93
CA ASP A 80 -5.61 16.60 23.81
C ASP A 80 -6.22 17.09 22.50
N LEU A 81 -6.05 16.34 21.44
CA LEU A 81 -6.60 16.66 20.11
C LEU A 81 -8.12 16.61 20.05
N ARG A 82 -8.80 15.87 20.93
CA ARG A 82 -10.27 15.74 20.95
C ARG A 82 -10.87 15.58 19.55
N PRO A 83 -10.54 14.52 18.82
CA PRO A 83 -11.07 14.30 17.48
C PRO A 83 -12.60 14.03 17.52
N ASP A 84 -13.25 14.25 16.37
CA ASP A 84 -14.63 13.81 16.12
C ASP A 84 -14.64 12.46 15.39
N LEU A 85 -13.57 12.19 14.60
CA LEU A 85 -13.40 10.99 13.78
C LEU A 85 -11.96 10.51 13.85
N ILE A 86 -11.80 9.22 14.06
CA ILE A 86 -10.52 8.49 13.94
C ILE A 86 -10.67 7.47 12.81
N VAL A 87 -9.75 7.48 11.85
CA VAL A 87 -9.72 6.51 10.75
C VAL A 87 -8.48 5.64 10.91
N THR A 88 -8.69 4.32 10.97
CA THR A 88 -7.66 3.29 11.15
C THR A 88 -7.88 2.14 10.18
N GLN A 89 -7.13 1.05 10.33
CA GLN A 89 -7.31 -0.19 9.57
C GLN A 89 -7.31 -1.41 10.49
N GLU A 90 -7.86 -2.51 9.95
CA GLU A 90 -7.83 -3.83 10.57
C GLU A 90 -7.12 -4.86 9.67
N LEU A 91 -6.77 -4.46 8.44
CA LEU A 91 -6.20 -5.30 7.38
C LEU A 91 -4.94 -6.06 7.81
N CYS A 92 -4.08 -5.42 8.58
CA CYS A 92 -2.80 -5.97 9.00
C CYS A 92 -2.58 -5.61 10.47
N SER A 93 -2.50 -6.62 11.33
CA SER A 93 -2.18 -6.43 12.75
C SER A 93 -0.77 -5.90 13.00
N VAL A 94 0.06 -5.82 11.95
CA VAL A 94 1.46 -5.41 11.99
C VAL A 94 1.63 -3.96 11.52
N CYS A 95 0.86 -3.54 10.49
CA CYS A 95 1.12 -2.29 9.77
C CYS A 95 0.35 -1.09 10.32
N ALA A 96 -0.37 -1.23 11.44
CA ALA A 96 -1.08 -0.14 12.11
C ALA A 96 -1.23 -0.42 13.61
N VAL A 97 -1.58 0.63 14.35
CA VAL A 97 -2.02 0.48 15.75
C VAL A 97 -3.29 -0.39 15.77
N SER A 98 -3.39 -1.29 16.77
CA SER A 98 -4.52 -2.18 16.93
C SER A 98 -5.85 -1.41 16.92
N TYR A 99 -6.80 -1.88 16.10
CA TYR A 99 -8.16 -1.29 16.05
C TYR A 99 -8.85 -1.33 17.41
N GLU A 100 -8.67 -2.42 18.16
CA GLU A 100 -9.29 -2.60 19.47
C GLU A 100 -8.73 -1.63 20.51
N ASP A 101 -7.41 -1.38 20.49
CA ASP A 101 -6.76 -0.40 21.38
C ASP A 101 -7.23 1.02 21.05
N VAL A 102 -7.26 1.38 19.77
CA VAL A 102 -7.77 2.68 19.31
C VAL A 102 -9.23 2.87 19.74
N ARG A 103 -10.04 1.82 19.62
CA ARG A 103 -11.45 1.88 20.02
C ARG A 103 -11.63 2.03 21.54
N ALA A 104 -10.85 1.28 22.33
CA ALA A 104 -10.87 1.40 23.77
C ALA A 104 -10.49 2.82 24.23
N LEU A 105 -9.40 3.37 23.64
CA LEU A 105 -8.96 4.72 23.93
C LEU A 105 -9.99 5.78 23.50
N ALA A 106 -10.67 5.58 22.38
CA ALA A 106 -11.71 6.49 21.90
C ALA A 106 -12.93 6.59 22.87
N GLU A 107 -13.23 5.54 23.64
CA GLU A 107 -14.27 5.56 24.67
C GLU A 107 -13.90 6.46 25.86
N GLU A 108 -12.62 6.66 26.14
CA GLU A 108 -12.08 7.50 27.21
C GLU A 108 -12.00 8.98 26.82
N ILE A 109 -11.95 9.30 25.53
CA ILE A 109 -11.88 10.68 25.03
C ILE A 109 -13.23 11.37 25.23
N GLU A 110 -13.22 12.61 25.76
CA GLU A 110 -14.42 13.42 26.07
C GLU A 110 -15.39 13.53 24.88
N THR A 111 -14.88 13.70 23.67
CA THR A 111 -15.68 13.83 22.45
C THR A 111 -16.31 12.52 21.99
N ARG A 112 -15.84 11.38 22.52
CA ARG A 112 -16.23 10.03 22.07
C ARG A 112 -16.19 9.91 20.56
N PRO A 113 -15.02 10.05 19.93
CA PRO A 113 -14.88 10.09 18.48
C PRO A 113 -15.43 8.81 17.85
N ARG A 114 -16.00 8.95 16.68
CA ARG A 114 -16.31 7.79 15.86
C ARG A 114 -15.01 7.16 15.35
N VAL A 115 -14.83 5.86 15.58
CA VAL A 115 -13.72 5.08 15.01
C VAL A 115 -14.22 4.34 13.78
N VAL A 116 -13.46 4.44 12.67
CA VAL A 116 -13.76 3.77 11.41
C VAL A 116 -12.53 2.98 10.98
N SER A 117 -12.70 1.68 10.79
CA SER A 117 -11.68 0.82 10.21
C SER A 117 -11.90 0.66 8.71
N LEU A 118 -10.82 0.67 7.94
CA LEU A 118 -10.76 0.35 6.51
C LEU A 118 -10.01 -0.96 6.35
N ASP A 119 -10.60 -1.91 5.61
CA ASP A 119 -10.06 -3.25 5.44
C ASP A 119 -10.22 -3.76 3.99
N PRO A 120 -9.66 -3.05 2.99
CA PRO A 120 -9.86 -3.41 1.60
C PRO A 120 -8.88 -4.52 1.18
N HIS A 121 -9.40 -5.54 0.50
CA HIS A 121 -8.62 -6.63 -0.08
C HIS A 121 -8.53 -6.54 -1.60
N THR A 122 -9.39 -5.75 -2.22
CA THR A 122 -9.49 -5.61 -3.68
C THR A 122 -9.51 -4.14 -4.10
N VAL A 123 -9.21 -3.87 -5.37
CA VAL A 123 -9.33 -2.52 -5.96
C VAL A 123 -10.75 -1.96 -5.79
N GLY A 124 -11.77 -2.83 -5.90
CA GLY A 124 -13.18 -2.44 -5.73
C GLY A 124 -13.47 -1.98 -4.30
N GLU A 125 -12.90 -2.63 -3.30
CA GLU A 125 -13.04 -2.29 -1.88
C GLU A 125 -12.29 -1.00 -1.54
N VAL A 126 -11.08 -0.79 -2.09
CA VAL A 126 -10.37 0.50 -1.96
C VAL A 126 -11.24 1.68 -2.45
N LEU A 127 -11.93 1.51 -3.59
CA LEU A 127 -12.89 2.50 -4.06
C LEU A 127 -14.17 2.56 -3.22
N GLY A 128 -14.50 1.47 -2.52
CA GLY A 128 -15.55 1.38 -1.51
C GLY A 128 -15.23 2.24 -0.29
N ASP A 129 -13.99 2.18 0.20
CA ASP A 129 -13.52 2.95 1.35
C ASP A 129 -13.58 4.46 1.10
N VAL A 130 -13.25 4.91 -0.11
CA VAL A 130 -13.45 6.32 -0.51
C VAL A 130 -14.92 6.73 -0.32
N ARG A 131 -15.88 5.86 -0.70
CA ARG A 131 -17.32 6.15 -0.54
C ARG A 131 -17.74 6.12 0.93
N THR A 132 -17.17 5.19 1.72
CA THR A 132 -17.42 5.08 3.16
C THR A 132 -16.99 6.35 3.89
N LEU A 133 -15.76 6.80 3.66
CA LEU A 133 -15.26 8.06 4.24
C LEU A 133 -16.10 9.26 3.80
N ALA A 134 -16.44 9.34 2.52
CA ALA A 134 -17.25 10.42 1.99
C ALA A 134 -18.68 10.44 2.56
N GLN A 135 -19.26 9.28 2.85
CA GLN A 135 -20.58 9.20 3.49
C GLN A 135 -20.53 9.71 4.93
N ILE A 136 -19.49 9.37 5.67
CA ILE A 136 -19.29 9.78 7.07
C ILE A 136 -19.01 11.27 7.19
N THR A 137 -18.30 11.83 6.20
CA THR A 137 -17.83 13.22 6.20
C THR A 137 -18.66 14.17 5.34
N ASP A 138 -19.75 13.68 4.76
CA ASP A 138 -20.63 14.42 3.84
C ASP A 138 -19.92 15.00 2.61
N ARG A 139 -19.02 14.19 2.01
CA ARG A 139 -18.25 14.52 0.79
C ARG A 139 -18.65 13.64 -0.42
N ARG A 140 -19.94 13.30 -0.54
CA ARG A 140 -20.43 12.33 -1.53
C ARG A 140 -20.10 12.72 -2.97
N ASP A 141 -20.24 14.00 -3.33
CA ASP A 141 -19.96 14.47 -4.70
C ASP A 141 -18.48 14.37 -5.05
N ALA A 142 -17.58 14.63 -4.08
CA ALA A 142 -16.14 14.44 -4.25
C ALA A 142 -15.81 12.96 -4.49
N ALA A 143 -16.43 12.06 -3.72
CA ALA A 143 -16.23 10.61 -3.91
C ALA A 143 -16.75 10.14 -5.27
N VAL A 144 -17.92 10.60 -5.72
CA VAL A 144 -18.45 10.26 -7.06
C VAL A 144 -17.47 10.68 -8.15
N SER A 145 -16.90 11.88 -8.04
CA SER A 145 -15.91 12.38 -9.00
C SER A 145 -14.61 11.54 -8.98
N LEU A 146 -14.08 11.27 -7.78
CA LEU A 146 -12.84 10.51 -7.59
C LEU A 146 -12.98 9.08 -8.10
N VAL A 147 -14.04 8.37 -7.71
CA VAL A 147 -14.30 6.99 -8.13
C VAL A 147 -14.56 6.90 -9.63
N ARG A 148 -15.28 7.86 -10.21
CA ARG A 148 -15.50 7.92 -11.67
C ARG A 148 -14.18 8.10 -12.41
N SER A 149 -13.32 8.99 -11.94
CA SER A 149 -11.98 9.20 -12.53
C SER A 149 -11.14 7.94 -12.47
N ALA A 150 -11.08 7.28 -11.29
CA ALA A 150 -10.36 6.03 -11.11
C ALA A 150 -10.88 4.92 -12.04
N SER A 151 -12.22 4.73 -12.10
CA SER A 151 -12.83 3.72 -12.98
C SER A 151 -12.53 3.99 -14.45
N ALA A 152 -12.58 5.24 -14.89
CA ALA A 152 -12.26 5.60 -16.28
C ALA A 152 -10.79 5.33 -16.64
N ARG A 153 -9.85 5.54 -15.69
CA ARG A 153 -8.43 5.20 -15.87
C ARG A 153 -8.24 3.69 -15.97
N ILE A 154 -8.86 2.91 -15.08
CA ILE A 154 -8.84 1.44 -15.12
C ILE A 154 -9.35 0.93 -16.47
N ASP A 155 -10.51 1.43 -16.91
CA ASP A 155 -11.12 0.99 -18.18
C ASP A 155 -10.24 1.36 -19.38
N ARG A 156 -9.60 2.53 -19.37
CA ARG A 156 -8.67 2.94 -20.42
C ARG A 156 -7.50 1.98 -20.53
N ILE A 157 -6.87 1.58 -19.40
CA ILE A 157 -5.76 0.63 -19.39
C ILE A 157 -6.23 -0.73 -19.90
N ARG A 158 -7.31 -1.27 -19.35
CA ARG A 158 -7.88 -2.58 -19.77
C ARG A 158 -8.22 -2.62 -21.25
N LEU A 159 -8.68 -1.52 -21.82
CA LEU A 159 -8.96 -1.42 -23.25
C LEU A 159 -7.66 -1.37 -24.07
N ALA A 160 -6.65 -0.62 -23.63
CA ALA A 160 -5.37 -0.50 -24.32
C ALA A 160 -4.65 -1.85 -24.44
N VAL A 161 -4.64 -2.65 -23.38
CA VAL A 161 -3.95 -3.95 -23.34
C VAL A 161 -4.83 -5.12 -23.82
N ARG A 162 -6.05 -4.85 -24.27
CA ARG A 162 -7.00 -5.88 -24.68
C ARG A 162 -6.50 -6.69 -25.87
N GLY A 163 -6.34 -8.01 -25.67
CA GLY A 163 -5.86 -8.92 -26.71
C GLY A 163 -4.33 -8.94 -26.90
N ALA A 164 -3.59 -8.18 -26.09
CA ALA A 164 -2.15 -8.31 -26.02
C ALA A 164 -1.72 -9.64 -25.40
N ARG A 165 -0.45 -10.04 -25.60
CA ARG A 165 0.16 -11.14 -24.84
C ARG A 165 0.07 -10.79 -23.35
N ARG A 166 -0.13 -11.77 -22.51
CA ARG A 166 -0.13 -11.60 -21.07
C ARG A 166 1.20 -12.08 -20.49
N PRO A 167 2.14 -11.16 -20.16
CA PRO A 167 3.38 -11.55 -19.49
C PRO A 167 3.08 -12.21 -18.14
N ARG A 168 3.88 -13.21 -17.78
CA ARG A 168 3.86 -13.86 -16.47
C ARG A 168 4.64 -12.99 -15.50
N VAL A 169 3.99 -12.56 -14.42
CA VAL A 169 4.55 -11.59 -13.46
C VAL A 169 4.69 -12.24 -12.09
N ALA A 170 5.88 -12.15 -11.51
CA ALA A 170 6.10 -12.40 -10.09
C ALA A 170 6.26 -11.05 -9.38
N ALA A 171 5.28 -10.67 -8.54
CA ALA A 171 5.36 -9.47 -7.72
C ALA A 171 5.82 -9.84 -6.30
N LEU A 172 6.91 -9.24 -5.84
CA LEU A 172 7.56 -9.54 -4.57
C LEU A 172 7.47 -8.34 -3.61
N GLU A 173 6.70 -8.48 -2.54
CA GLU A 173 6.53 -7.47 -1.49
C GLU A 173 7.62 -7.49 -0.44
N TRP A 174 8.48 -8.49 -0.44
CA TRP A 174 9.66 -8.65 0.40
C TRP A 174 10.63 -9.61 -0.25
N LEU A 175 11.93 -9.51 0.04
CA LEU A 175 12.95 -10.33 -0.60
C LEU A 175 13.68 -11.27 0.35
N ASP A 176 13.68 -11.01 1.66
CA ASP A 176 14.36 -11.87 2.64
C ASP A 176 13.59 -11.97 3.98
N PRO A 177 12.79 -13.05 4.17
CA PRO A 177 12.42 -14.06 3.17
C PRO A 177 11.54 -13.49 2.06
N PRO A 178 11.47 -14.08 0.86
CA PRO A 178 10.62 -13.55 -0.20
C PRO A 178 9.13 -13.73 0.12
N PHE A 179 8.34 -12.67 -0.13
CA PHE A 179 6.88 -12.69 -0.03
C PHE A 179 6.25 -12.37 -1.39
N ALA A 180 5.32 -13.21 -1.82
CA ALA A 180 4.48 -12.92 -2.97
C ALA A 180 3.44 -11.85 -2.61
N ALA A 181 3.24 -10.89 -3.51
CA ALA A 181 2.25 -9.85 -3.33
C ALA A 181 0.82 -10.40 -3.29
N GLY A 182 0.00 -9.81 -2.43
CA GLY A 182 -1.40 -10.21 -2.26
C GLY A 182 -2.38 -9.05 -2.45
N HIS A 183 -3.55 -9.18 -1.83
CA HIS A 183 -4.62 -8.20 -1.77
C HIS A 183 -5.03 -7.72 -3.18
N TRP A 184 -4.89 -6.42 -3.45
CA TRP A 184 -5.23 -5.78 -4.73
C TRP A 184 -4.14 -5.92 -5.80
N THR A 185 -2.89 -6.27 -5.44
CA THR A 185 -1.77 -6.28 -6.39
C THR A 185 -1.94 -7.29 -7.53
N PRO A 186 -2.33 -8.56 -7.30
CA PRO A 186 -2.60 -9.49 -8.40
C PRO A 186 -3.74 -9.03 -9.33
N GLN A 187 -4.72 -8.30 -8.77
CA GLN A 187 -5.80 -7.71 -9.56
C GLN A 187 -5.31 -6.55 -10.43
N LEU A 188 -4.39 -5.69 -9.90
CA LEU A 188 -3.76 -4.63 -10.68
C LEU A 188 -2.94 -5.20 -11.84
N ILE A 189 -2.14 -6.26 -11.60
CA ILE A 189 -1.42 -6.99 -12.64
C ILE A 189 -2.37 -7.50 -13.72
N GLY A 190 -3.49 -8.10 -13.30
CA GLY A 190 -4.53 -8.57 -14.24
C GLY A 190 -5.14 -7.44 -15.08
N TYR A 191 -5.40 -6.27 -14.48
CA TYR A 191 -5.91 -5.09 -15.18
C TYR A 191 -4.86 -4.47 -16.11
N ALA A 192 -3.59 -4.55 -15.74
CA ALA A 192 -2.43 -4.13 -16.55
C ALA A 192 -2.15 -5.06 -17.74
N GLY A 193 -2.89 -6.17 -17.88
CA GLY A 193 -2.71 -7.13 -18.97
C GLY A 193 -1.67 -8.22 -18.69
N GLY A 194 -1.20 -8.36 -17.46
CA GLY A 194 -0.32 -9.43 -16.99
C GLY A 194 -1.08 -10.63 -16.41
N GLU A 195 -0.32 -11.66 -16.03
CA GLU A 195 -0.77 -12.82 -15.26
C GLU A 195 0.12 -12.92 -14.01
N ASP A 196 -0.42 -12.69 -12.81
CA ASP A 196 0.31 -12.96 -11.58
C ASP A 196 0.50 -14.47 -11.44
N VAL A 197 1.74 -14.91 -11.23
CA VAL A 197 2.08 -16.35 -11.16
C VAL A 197 2.30 -16.85 -9.76
N LEU A 198 2.23 -15.97 -8.75
CA LEU A 198 2.46 -16.29 -7.35
C LEU A 198 1.27 -15.92 -6.46
N GLY A 199 0.77 -14.71 -6.59
CA GLY A 199 -0.28 -14.17 -5.74
C GLY A 199 -1.69 -14.39 -6.26
N PHE A 200 -2.68 -14.25 -5.36
CA PHE A 200 -4.10 -14.37 -5.68
C PHE A 200 -4.85 -13.09 -5.27
N ALA A 201 -5.69 -12.58 -6.17
CA ALA A 201 -6.46 -11.37 -5.91
C ALA A 201 -7.42 -11.54 -4.71
N GLY A 202 -7.34 -10.62 -3.76
CA GLY A 202 -8.15 -10.65 -2.54
C GLY A 202 -7.58 -11.49 -1.40
N GLU A 203 -6.56 -12.31 -1.66
CA GLU A 203 -5.87 -13.09 -0.63
C GLU A 203 -4.71 -12.30 -0.03
N LYS A 204 -4.28 -12.67 1.17
CA LYS A 204 -3.13 -12.04 1.82
C LYS A 204 -1.82 -12.36 1.09
N SER A 205 -0.83 -11.48 1.26
CA SER A 205 0.55 -11.76 0.87
C SER A 205 1.08 -12.96 1.63
N GLU A 206 1.81 -13.85 0.96
CA GLU A 206 2.31 -15.08 1.53
C GLU A 206 3.83 -15.20 1.36
N GLU A 207 4.48 -15.74 2.40
CA GLU A 207 5.88 -16.13 2.31
C GLU A 207 6.04 -17.22 1.25
N THR A 208 7.05 -17.06 0.40
CA THR A 208 7.39 -17.99 -0.67
C THR A 208 8.86 -18.35 -0.59
N SER A 209 9.42 -18.94 -1.63
CA SER A 209 10.84 -19.29 -1.70
C SER A 209 11.41 -19.01 -3.08
N TRP A 210 12.70 -18.70 -3.15
CA TRP A 210 13.39 -18.49 -4.42
C TRP A 210 13.21 -19.66 -5.41
N PRO A 211 13.31 -20.95 -4.98
CA PRO A 211 13.00 -22.08 -5.87
C PRO A 211 11.55 -22.11 -6.38
N ALA A 212 10.58 -21.65 -5.58
CA ALA A 212 9.18 -21.57 -6.04
C ALA A 212 8.98 -20.47 -7.06
N ILE A 213 9.66 -19.32 -6.88
CA ILE A 213 9.64 -18.21 -7.83
C ILE A 213 10.28 -18.63 -9.16
N GLU A 214 11.43 -19.32 -9.11
CA GLU A 214 12.10 -19.88 -10.29
C GLU A 214 11.20 -20.88 -11.02
N ALA A 215 10.56 -21.80 -10.29
CA ALA A 215 9.65 -22.78 -10.85
C ALA A 215 8.38 -22.14 -11.50
N ALA A 216 7.97 -20.99 -11.04
CA ALA A 216 6.87 -20.23 -11.63
C ALA A 216 7.23 -19.62 -12.99
N GLN A 217 8.51 -19.55 -13.37
CA GLN A 217 8.98 -19.05 -14.68
C GLN A 217 8.34 -17.71 -15.08
N PRO A 218 8.51 -16.64 -14.29
CA PRO A 218 7.97 -15.33 -14.67
C PRO A 218 8.72 -14.75 -15.87
N ASP A 219 7.99 -14.02 -16.72
CA ASP A 219 8.61 -13.17 -17.76
C ASP A 219 9.20 -11.89 -17.15
N VAL A 220 8.52 -11.37 -16.09
CA VAL A 220 8.87 -10.12 -15.40
C VAL A 220 8.80 -10.33 -13.88
N VAL A 221 9.79 -9.84 -13.16
CA VAL A 221 9.76 -9.73 -11.69
C VAL A 221 9.58 -8.26 -11.30
N ILE A 222 8.56 -7.97 -10.49
CA ILE A 222 8.35 -6.65 -9.90
C ILE A 222 8.80 -6.69 -8.44
N VAL A 223 9.82 -5.92 -8.11
CA VAL A 223 10.34 -5.77 -6.75
C VAL A 223 9.69 -4.56 -6.12
N MET A 224 8.83 -4.81 -5.10
CA MET A 224 8.00 -3.80 -4.46
C MET A 224 7.95 -3.98 -2.93
N PRO A 225 9.11 -3.94 -2.22
CA PRO A 225 9.11 -4.17 -0.78
C PRO A 225 8.23 -3.17 -0.05
N CYS A 226 7.41 -3.68 0.86
CA CYS A 226 6.42 -2.89 1.59
C CYS A 226 7.08 -1.69 2.31
N GLY A 227 6.54 -0.50 2.09
CA GLY A 227 7.05 0.74 2.70
C GLY A 227 8.29 1.33 2.03
N TYR A 228 8.88 0.72 1.01
CA TYR A 228 10.07 1.21 0.33
C TYR A 228 9.71 2.10 -0.87
N ASP A 229 10.48 3.18 -1.04
CA ASP A 229 10.50 3.94 -2.30
C ASP A 229 11.26 3.18 -3.39
N ALA A 230 11.20 3.69 -4.62
CA ALA A 230 11.83 3.01 -5.77
C ALA A 230 13.36 2.89 -5.65
N GLU A 231 14.03 3.87 -5.05
CA GLU A 231 15.47 3.87 -4.85
C GLU A 231 15.90 2.83 -3.80
N ILE A 232 15.14 2.70 -2.71
CA ILE A 232 15.38 1.68 -1.68
C ILE A 232 15.07 0.30 -2.25
N ALA A 233 13.94 0.13 -2.93
CA ALA A 233 13.56 -1.11 -3.59
C ALA A 233 14.62 -1.60 -4.60
N HIS A 234 15.19 -0.65 -5.37
CA HIS A 234 16.27 -0.98 -6.31
C HIS A 234 17.53 -1.46 -5.58
N ARG A 235 17.96 -0.78 -4.50
CA ARG A 235 19.12 -1.23 -3.69
C ARG A 235 18.89 -2.61 -3.07
N GLU A 236 17.67 -2.87 -2.60
CA GLU A 236 17.30 -4.18 -2.07
C GLU A 236 17.37 -5.26 -3.14
N ALA A 237 16.88 -4.99 -4.35
CA ALA A 237 17.01 -5.88 -5.50
C ALA A 237 18.48 -6.15 -5.86
N GLU A 238 19.35 -5.13 -5.84
CA GLU A 238 20.79 -5.29 -6.07
C GLU A 238 21.46 -6.21 -5.04
N MET A 239 21.03 -6.18 -3.77
CA MET A 239 21.54 -7.11 -2.73
C MET A 239 21.12 -8.56 -2.99
N HIS A 240 20.00 -8.78 -3.68
CA HIS A 240 19.47 -10.10 -4.04
C HIS A 240 19.69 -10.47 -5.51
N ARG A 241 20.68 -9.83 -6.15
CA ARG A 241 20.96 -9.97 -7.60
C ARG A 241 21.18 -11.42 -8.03
N ASP A 242 21.89 -12.20 -7.23
CA ASP A 242 22.20 -13.61 -7.56
C ASP A 242 20.95 -14.50 -7.52
N GLU A 243 20.04 -14.24 -6.59
CA GLU A 243 18.73 -14.91 -6.50
C GLU A 243 17.85 -14.52 -7.69
N LEU A 244 17.73 -13.24 -7.96
CA LEU A 244 16.94 -12.71 -9.07
C LEU A 244 17.47 -13.21 -10.42
N ALA A 245 18.79 -13.28 -10.61
CA ALA A 245 19.40 -13.84 -11.81
C ALA A 245 19.05 -15.32 -12.03
N ARG A 246 18.98 -16.13 -10.94
CA ARG A 246 18.56 -17.54 -11.03
C ARG A 246 17.09 -17.72 -11.42
N VAL A 247 16.22 -16.78 -11.08
CA VAL A 247 14.81 -16.81 -11.52
C VAL A 247 14.71 -16.79 -13.05
N GLY A 248 15.65 -16.13 -13.73
CA GLY A 248 15.75 -16.15 -15.19
C GLY A 248 14.65 -15.37 -15.90
N ALA A 249 14.02 -14.41 -15.22
CA ALA A 249 13.06 -13.49 -15.83
C ALA A 249 13.74 -12.62 -16.90
N GLY A 250 12.98 -12.24 -17.93
CA GLY A 250 13.47 -11.36 -19.00
C GLY A 250 13.69 -9.93 -18.54
N GLU A 251 13.00 -9.52 -17.47
CA GLU A 251 13.09 -8.18 -16.89
C GLU A 251 12.85 -8.24 -15.39
N VAL A 252 13.61 -7.44 -14.62
CA VAL A 252 13.41 -7.19 -13.19
C VAL A 252 13.30 -5.69 -12.98
N VAL A 253 12.20 -5.26 -12.34
CA VAL A 253 11.89 -3.85 -12.15
C VAL A 253 11.58 -3.57 -10.69
N ALA A 254 12.31 -2.62 -10.09
CA ALA A 254 12.04 -2.09 -8.77
C ALA A 254 11.11 -0.87 -8.87
N VAL A 255 10.07 -0.83 -8.06
CA VAL A 255 9.04 0.22 -8.07
C VAL A 255 8.86 0.85 -6.70
N ASP A 256 8.25 2.04 -6.66
CA ASP A 256 7.88 2.72 -5.41
C ASP A 256 6.65 2.04 -4.81
N ALA A 257 6.90 1.06 -3.93
CA ALA A 257 5.83 0.34 -3.25
C ALA A 257 5.08 1.23 -2.27
N ALA A 258 5.77 2.05 -1.50
CA ALA A 258 5.18 2.96 -0.53
C ALA A 258 4.17 3.91 -1.16
N ALA A 259 4.46 4.41 -2.38
CA ALA A 259 3.58 5.32 -3.08
C ALA A 259 2.39 4.62 -3.75
N TYR A 260 2.60 3.44 -4.37
CA TYR A 260 1.66 2.95 -5.39
C TYR A 260 1.10 1.57 -5.13
N PHE A 261 1.65 0.79 -4.17
CA PHE A 261 1.27 -0.61 -3.99
C PHE A 261 0.97 -0.98 -2.54
N SER A 262 1.78 -0.54 -1.56
CA SER A 262 1.62 -0.92 -0.15
C SER A 262 0.44 -0.22 0.54
N ARG A 263 -0.04 0.89 -0.02
CA ARG A 263 -1.10 1.71 0.57
C ARG A 263 -2.37 1.61 -0.28
N PRO A 264 -3.48 1.07 0.27
CA PRO A 264 -4.75 0.97 -0.46
C PRO A 264 -5.44 2.34 -0.57
N GLY A 265 -4.81 3.26 -1.28
CA GLY A 265 -5.27 4.64 -1.49
C GLY A 265 -5.53 4.96 -2.95
N PRO A 266 -5.88 6.22 -3.27
CA PRO A 266 -6.16 6.63 -4.64
C PRO A 266 -5.00 6.40 -5.62
N ARG A 267 -3.75 6.40 -5.12
CA ARG A 267 -2.54 6.24 -5.94
C ARG A 267 -2.29 4.82 -6.45
N ILE A 268 -3.04 3.80 -6.00
CA ILE A 268 -2.95 2.46 -6.62
C ILE A 268 -3.31 2.48 -8.11
N ILE A 269 -4.05 3.50 -8.56
CA ILE A 269 -4.36 3.68 -9.98
C ILE A 269 -3.14 4.19 -10.77
N ASP A 270 -2.27 4.97 -10.13
CA ASP A 270 -0.97 5.35 -10.71
C ASP A 270 -0.07 4.11 -10.80
N GLY A 271 -0.11 3.23 -9.79
CA GLY A 271 0.54 1.92 -9.80
C GLY A 271 0.04 1.01 -10.93
N LEU A 272 -1.27 0.98 -11.19
CA LEU A 272 -1.83 0.26 -12.33
C LEU A 272 -1.28 0.79 -13.66
N GLU A 273 -1.21 2.10 -13.85
CA GLU A 273 -0.66 2.70 -15.08
C GLU A 273 0.83 2.37 -15.23
N LEU A 274 1.59 2.36 -14.12
CA LEU A 274 2.99 1.95 -14.10
C LEU A 274 3.15 0.49 -14.51
N LEU A 275 2.40 -0.44 -13.90
CA LEU A 275 2.44 -1.86 -14.28
C LEU A 275 2.08 -2.06 -15.75
N ALA A 276 1.05 -1.37 -16.24
CA ALA A 276 0.65 -1.48 -17.63
C ALA A 276 1.73 -0.98 -18.60
N TYR A 277 2.46 0.07 -18.24
CA TYR A 277 3.60 0.56 -19.01
C TYR A 277 4.78 -0.42 -18.99
N ILE A 278 5.14 -0.97 -17.82
CA ILE A 278 6.19 -1.97 -17.69
C ILE A 278 5.87 -3.20 -18.57
N LEU A 279 4.62 -3.67 -18.54
CA LEU A 279 4.23 -4.89 -19.26
C LEU A 279 3.97 -4.66 -20.76
N HIS A 280 3.59 -3.44 -21.15
CA HIS A 280 3.15 -3.09 -22.52
C HIS A 280 3.57 -1.66 -22.89
N PRO A 281 4.88 -1.35 -22.95
CA PRO A 281 5.36 0.02 -23.21
C PRO A 281 4.95 0.56 -24.58
N GLU A 282 4.64 -0.33 -25.53
CA GLU A 282 4.16 0.03 -26.87
C GLU A 282 2.66 0.38 -26.93
N LEU A 283 1.87 0.01 -25.89
CA LEU A 283 0.42 0.20 -25.85
C LEU A 283 -0.01 1.28 -24.86
N VAL A 284 0.82 1.58 -23.88
CA VAL A 284 0.51 2.48 -22.76
C VAL A 284 1.55 3.59 -22.70
N ALA A 285 1.10 4.82 -22.49
CA ALA A 285 2.00 5.94 -22.33
C ALA A 285 2.79 5.86 -21.04
N GLU A 286 4.04 6.30 -21.06
CA GLU A 286 4.89 6.35 -19.87
C GLU A 286 4.26 7.22 -18.77
N PRO A 287 4.05 6.67 -17.55
CA PRO A 287 3.48 7.41 -16.44
C PRO A 287 4.55 8.27 -15.74
N GLN A 288 4.10 9.13 -14.81
CA GLN A 288 5.03 9.89 -13.97
C GLN A 288 5.63 9.08 -12.81
N ALA A 289 5.03 7.93 -12.50
CA ALA A 289 5.50 7.02 -11.47
C ALA A 289 6.88 6.46 -11.84
N ARG A 290 7.80 6.43 -10.85
CA ARG A 290 9.19 5.99 -11.07
C ARG A 290 9.33 4.49 -10.91
N ALA A 291 10.19 3.92 -11.76
CA ALA A 291 10.65 2.55 -11.68
C ALA A 291 12.11 2.49 -12.12
N PHE A 292 12.83 1.49 -11.65
CA PHE A 292 14.21 1.23 -12.03
C PHE A 292 14.36 -0.20 -12.52
N THR A 293 14.90 -0.38 -13.72
CA THR A 293 15.31 -1.70 -14.18
C THR A 293 16.53 -2.16 -13.40
N VAL A 294 16.52 -3.40 -12.95
CA VAL A 294 17.62 -4.04 -12.24
C VAL A 294 18.46 -4.82 -13.27
N GLU A 295 19.71 -4.45 -13.42
CA GLU A 295 20.64 -5.16 -14.30
C GLU A 295 21.16 -6.42 -13.61
N LEU A 296 20.88 -7.60 -14.16
CA LEU A 296 21.25 -8.92 -13.60
C LEU A 296 22.59 -9.45 -14.17
#